data_b8cc533c36383afc7745da82d223ea9c
#
_entry.id   b8cc533c36383afc7745da82d223ea9c
#
_cell.length_a   1.000
_cell.length_b   1.000
_cell.length_c   1.000
_cell.angle_alpha   90.00
_cell.angle_beta   90.00
_cell.angle_gamma   90.00
#
_symmetry.space_group_name_H-M   'P 1'
#
loop_
_entity.id
_entity.type
_entity.pdbx_description
1 polymer ?
#
loop_
_entity_poly.entity_id
_entity_poly.type
_entity_poly.pdbx_seq_one_letter_code
_entity_poly.pdbx_strand_id
1 'polypeptide(L)'
;MIFPDKRQVEEVRRAYPIGTTVRCVSISDPYTEIPPGTLGEVTDVDDTATVFVKWRTGVTLGAVYGVDRIEKVPSISVEQLMAVRAEGQVNMLDTRAVQRIAFDRGFYELVDFIESDRRAYARLILTGEMG
;
A
#
# COMPACT_ATOMS: atom_id res chain seq x y z
N MET A 1 -17.12 -2.97 -22.59
CA MET A 1 -16.30 -3.34 -21.44
C MET A 1 -15.48 -4.57 -21.76
N ILE A 2 -14.21 -4.53 -21.54
CA ILE A 2 -13.31 -5.68 -21.76
C ILE A 2 -13.11 -6.38 -20.44
N PHE A 3 -13.53 -7.63 -20.34
CA PHE A 3 -13.27 -8.43 -19.16
C PHE A 3 -11.85 -9.00 -19.23
N PRO A 4 -11.12 -9.07 -18.11
CA PRO A 4 -9.83 -9.70 -18.09
C PRO A 4 -9.97 -11.19 -18.40
N ASP A 5 -8.98 -11.75 -19.10
CA ASP A 5 -8.94 -13.18 -19.35
C ASP A 5 -8.43 -13.92 -18.10
N LYS A 6 -8.47 -15.25 -18.15
CA LYS A 6 -8.08 -16.10 -17.02
C LYS A 6 -6.63 -15.85 -16.58
N ARG A 7 -5.73 -15.59 -17.51
CA ARG A 7 -4.33 -15.29 -17.22
C ARG A 7 -4.19 -13.97 -16.46
N GLN A 8 -4.93 -12.95 -16.88
CA GLN A 8 -4.94 -11.63 -16.22
C GLN A 8 -5.49 -11.74 -14.79
N VAL A 9 -6.55 -12.53 -14.59
CA VAL A 9 -7.11 -12.79 -13.26
C VAL A 9 -6.07 -13.45 -12.35
N GLU A 10 -5.35 -14.46 -12.86
CA GLU A 10 -4.30 -15.13 -12.09
C GLU A 10 -3.14 -14.20 -11.74
N GLU A 11 -2.76 -13.30 -12.65
CA GLU A 11 -1.74 -12.29 -12.40
C GLU A 11 -2.16 -11.34 -11.29
N VAL A 12 -3.42 -10.88 -11.29
CA VAL A 12 -3.95 -9.99 -10.24
C VAL A 12 -3.99 -10.71 -8.90
N ARG A 13 -4.46 -11.97 -8.86
CA ARG A 13 -4.46 -12.76 -7.62
C ARG A 13 -3.07 -12.94 -7.03
N ARG A 14 -2.09 -13.12 -7.90
CA ARG A 14 -0.69 -13.27 -7.49
C ARG A 14 -0.09 -11.97 -6.97
N ALA A 15 -0.49 -10.85 -7.59
CA ALA A 15 -0.01 -9.51 -7.21
C ALA A 15 -0.65 -9.02 -5.91
N TYR A 16 -1.89 -9.43 -5.62
CA TYR A 16 -2.67 -8.98 -4.46
C TYR A 16 -3.16 -10.15 -3.61
N PRO A 17 -2.26 -10.85 -2.90
CA PRO A 17 -2.67 -11.91 -1.97
C PRO A 17 -3.58 -11.37 -0.87
N ILE A 18 -4.44 -12.22 -0.33
CA ILE A 18 -5.28 -11.87 0.83
C ILE A 18 -4.37 -11.40 1.97
N GLY A 19 -4.74 -10.29 2.61
CA GLY A 19 -3.96 -9.66 3.68
C GLY A 19 -2.99 -8.58 3.21
N THR A 20 -2.86 -8.38 1.89
CA THR A 20 -2.00 -7.32 1.35
C THR A 20 -2.55 -5.95 1.73
N THR A 21 -1.71 -5.08 2.27
CA THR A 21 -2.07 -3.70 2.52
C THR A 21 -1.99 -2.91 1.21
N VAL A 22 -3.06 -2.18 0.90
CA VAL A 22 -3.16 -1.35 -0.30
C VAL A 22 -3.59 0.06 0.06
N ARG A 23 -3.32 0.99 -0.85
CA ARG A 23 -3.77 2.38 -0.75
C ARG A 23 -4.63 2.72 -1.94
N CYS A 24 -5.72 3.44 -1.69
CA CYS A 24 -6.58 3.96 -2.75
C CYS A 24 -5.86 5.05 -3.53
N VAL A 25 -5.80 4.91 -4.85
CA VAL A 25 -5.37 5.98 -5.75
C VAL A 25 -6.59 6.63 -6.37
N SER A 26 -7.50 5.84 -6.92
CA SER A 26 -8.74 6.33 -7.51
C SER A 26 -9.77 5.21 -7.59
N ILE A 27 -10.93 5.42 -6.98
CA ILE A 27 -12.07 4.49 -7.07
C ILE A 27 -13.31 5.25 -7.52
N SER A 28 -13.94 4.77 -8.60
CA SER A 28 -15.07 5.40 -9.26
C SER A 28 -16.40 4.72 -8.92
N ASP A 29 -16.71 4.59 -7.63
CA ASP A 29 -18.00 4.05 -7.21
C ASP A 29 -18.99 5.19 -6.98
N PRO A 30 -20.19 5.17 -7.63
CA PRO A 30 -21.16 6.26 -7.47
C PRO A 30 -21.87 6.29 -6.12
N TYR A 31 -21.80 5.21 -5.36
CA TYR A 31 -22.52 5.07 -4.09
C TYR A 31 -21.64 5.16 -2.86
N THR A 32 -20.34 4.93 -3.02
CA THR A 32 -19.41 4.89 -1.90
C THR A 32 -18.14 5.64 -2.26
N GLU A 33 -17.81 6.63 -1.48
CA GLU A 33 -16.59 7.40 -1.70
C GLU A 33 -15.45 6.82 -0.86
N ILE A 34 -14.36 6.45 -1.54
CA ILE A 34 -13.11 6.09 -0.90
C ILE A 34 -12.09 7.17 -1.27
N PRO A 35 -11.75 8.07 -0.35
CA PRO A 35 -10.81 9.14 -0.65
C PRO A 35 -9.44 8.61 -1.07
N PRO A 36 -8.77 9.26 -2.02
CA PRO A 36 -7.38 8.93 -2.34
C PRO A 36 -6.50 8.96 -1.08
N GLY A 37 -5.60 7.99 -0.95
CA GLY A 37 -4.76 7.84 0.23
C GLY A 37 -5.32 6.92 1.30
N THR A 38 -6.59 6.51 1.22
CA THR A 38 -7.19 5.58 2.17
C THR A 38 -6.49 4.23 2.11
N LEU A 39 -6.11 3.70 3.26
CA LEU A 39 -5.53 2.36 3.37
C LEU A 39 -6.60 1.31 3.54
N GLY A 40 -6.29 0.11 3.10
CA GLY A 40 -7.15 -1.05 3.26
C GLY A 40 -6.37 -2.35 3.16
N GLU A 41 -7.08 -3.46 3.34
CA GLU A 41 -6.50 -4.80 3.30
C GLU A 41 -7.28 -5.66 2.33
N VAL A 42 -6.55 -6.35 1.44
CA VAL A 42 -7.16 -7.25 0.44
C VAL A 42 -7.84 -8.42 1.15
N THR A 43 -9.11 -8.64 0.83
CA THR A 43 -9.90 -9.76 1.36
C THR A 43 -10.14 -10.85 0.34
N ASP A 44 -10.18 -10.52 -0.94
CA ASP A 44 -10.38 -11.48 -2.02
C ASP A 44 -10.07 -10.86 -3.39
N VAL A 45 -9.94 -11.71 -4.41
CA VAL A 45 -9.91 -11.32 -5.83
C VAL A 45 -10.84 -12.27 -6.57
N ASP A 46 -11.85 -11.74 -7.25
CA ASP A 46 -12.82 -12.55 -7.96
C ASP A 46 -12.41 -12.90 -9.41
N ASP A 47 -13.28 -13.60 -10.12
CA ASP A 47 -13.01 -14.04 -11.49
C ASP A 47 -13.01 -12.91 -12.52
N THR A 48 -13.39 -11.71 -12.14
CA THR A 48 -13.31 -10.51 -12.98
C THR A 48 -12.08 -9.67 -12.68
N ALA A 49 -11.14 -10.20 -11.91
CA ALA A 49 -9.96 -9.50 -11.40
C ALA A 49 -10.29 -8.26 -10.55
N THR A 50 -11.48 -8.23 -9.95
CA THR A 50 -11.83 -7.21 -8.98
C THR A 50 -11.16 -7.57 -7.65
N VAL A 51 -10.36 -6.64 -7.12
CA VAL A 51 -9.67 -6.79 -5.85
C VAL A 51 -10.57 -6.23 -4.75
N PHE A 52 -11.12 -7.11 -3.91
CA PHE A 52 -11.96 -6.68 -2.78
C PHE A 52 -11.08 -6.26 -1.62
N VAL A 53 -11.35 -5.08 -1.09
CA VAL A 53 -10.55 -4.44 -0.05
C VAL A 53 -11.46 -4.00 1.08
N LYS A 54 -11.08 -4.36 2.30
CA LYS A 54 -11.69 -3.80 3.50
C LYS A 54 -10.96 -2.49 3.81
N TRP A 55 -11.60 -1.38 3.49
CA TRP A 55 -11.03 -0.04 3.68
C TRP A 55 -11.13 0.41 5.12
N ARG A 56 -10.21 1.24 5.55
CA ARG A 56 -10.20 1.79 6.92
C ARG A 56 -11.40 2.66 7.24
N THR A 57 -12.14 3.10 6.22
CA THR A 57 -13.43 3.76 6.39
C THR A 57 -14.51 2.84 6.96
N GLY A 58 -14.26 1.54 7.04
CA GLY A 58 -15.21 0.54 7.53
C GLY A 58 -15.99 -0.15 6.42
N VAL A 59 -15.79 0.23 5.18
CA VAL A 59 -16.50 -0.31 4.01
C VAL A 59 -15.64 -1.36 3.32
N THR A 60 -16.25 -2.46 2.86
CA THR A 60 -15.62 -3.40 1.94
C THR A 60 -16.10 -3.09 0.53
N LEU A 61 -15.17 -2.73 -0.35
CA LEU A 61 -15.48 -2.34 -1.72
C LEU A 61 -14.40 -2.86 -2.67
N GLY A 62 -14.81 -3.37 -3.82
CA GLY A 62 -13.91 -3.89 -4.84
C GLY A 62 -13.29 -2.80 -5.71
N ALA A 63 -12.01 -2.94 -6.00
CA ALA A 63 -11.31 -2.14 -7.01
C ALA A 63 -11.42 -2.87 -8.35
N VAL A 64 -12.13 -2.27 -9.30
CA VAL A 64 -12.47 -2.90 -10.59
C VAL A 64 -11.28 -2.82 -11.55
N TYR A 65 -10.93 -3.96 -12.13
CA TYR A 65 -9.83 -4.05 -13.09
C TYR A 65 -10.00 -3.08 -14.26
N GLY A 66 -8.95 -2.30 -14.52
CA GLY A 66 -8.92 -1.35 -15.64
C GLY A 66 -9.71 -0.06 -15.42
N VAL A 67 -10.43 0.07 -14.29
CA VAL A 67 -11.23 1.25 -13.96
C VAL A 67 -10.70 1.94 -12.73
N ASP A 68 -10.53 1.19 -11.65
CA ASP A 68 -10.05 1.71 -10.37
C ASP A 68 -8.56 1.48 -10.22
N ARG A 69 -7.91 2.32 -9.43
CA ARG A 69 -6.48 2.22 -9.14
C ARG A 69 -6.21 2.09 -7.66
N ILE A 70 -5.42 1.10 -7.32
CA ILE A 70 -4.88 0.91 -5.98
C ILE A 70 -3.39 0.61 -6.09
N GLU A 71 -2.64 0.84 -5.03
CA GLU A 71 -1.22 0.47 -4.99
C GLU A 71 -0.92 -0.29 -3.71
N LYS A 72 0.03 -1.22 -3.79
CA LYS A 72 0.46 -2.02 -2.64
C LYS A 72 1.33 -1.20 -1.71
N VAL A 73 1.10 -1.38 -0.41
CA VAL A 73 1.93 -0.78 0.64
C VAL A 73 2.52 -1.94 1.46
N PRO A 74 3.84 -2.07 1.55
CA PRO A 74 4.46 -3.12 2.34
C PRO A 74 4.17 -2.90 3.83
N SER A 75 3.32 -3.76 4.44
CA SER A 75 2.90 -3.61 5.83
C SER A 75 4.06 -3.73 6.83
N ILE A 76 5.01 -4.58 6.53
CA ILE A 76 6.18 -4.81 7.38
C ILE A 76 7.07 -3.57 7.48
N SER A 77 7.20 -2.82 6.38
CA SER A 77 7.95 -1.57 6.36
C SER A 77 7.30 -0.50 7.23
N VAL A 78 6.00 -0.55 7.40
CA VAL A 78 5.26 0.40 8.27
C VAL A 78 5.67 0.23 9.72
N GLU A 79 5.71 -1.00 10.24
CA GLU A 79 6.12 -1.27 11.61
C GLU A 79 7.56 -0.84 11.87
N GLN A 80 8.46 -1.17 10.96
CA GLN A 80 9.86 -0.79 11.06
C GLN A 80 10.04 0.72 11.00
N LEU A 81 9.28 1.39 10.14
CA LEU A 81 9.32 2.83 10.00
C LEU A 81 8.85 3.53 11.28
N MET A 82 7.80 3.02 11.91
CA MET A 82 7.32 3.56 13.19
C MET A 82 8.34 3.37 14.30
N ALA A 83 9.07 2.27 14.30
CA ALA A 83 10.14 2.04 15.27
C ALA A 83 11.28 3.04 15.12
N VAL A 84 11.66 3.37 13.89
CA VAL A 84 12.67 4.40 13.62
C VAL A 84 12.17 5.78 14.04
N ARG A 85 10.92 6.10 13.74
CA ARG A 85 10.30 7.36 14.11
C ARG A 85 10.25 7.56 15.63
N ALA A 86 10.00 6.49 16.37
CA ALA A 86 9.92 6.54 17.84
C ALA A 86 11.23 6.98 18.50
N GLU A 87 12.36 6.88 17.83
CA GLU A 87 13.64 7.35 18.34
C GLU A 87 13.73 8.88 18.41
N GLY A 88 12.95 9.58 17.59
CA GLY A 88 12.81 11.05 17.66
C GLY A 88 14.04 11.85 17.25
N GLN A 89 15.09 11.21 16.74
CA GLN A 89 16.38 11.86 16.47
C GLN A 89 16.66 12.09 15.00
N VAL A 90 15.72 11.75 14.13
CA VAL A 90 15.95 11.80 12.69
C VAL A 90 14.80 12.49 11.97
N ASN A 91 15.13 13.29 10.95
CA ASN A 91 14.15 13.79 10.02
C ASN A 91 13.70 12.63 9.12
N MET A 92 12.44 12.26 9.18
CA MET A 92 11.90 11.12 8.43
C MET A 92 11.96 11.29 6.91
N LEU A 93 12.13 12.52 6.41
CA LEU A 93 12.35 12.79 4.98
C LEU A 93 13.83 12.68 4.57
N ASP A 94 14.74 12.59 5.52
CA ASP A 94 16.14 12.32 5.24
C ASP A 94 16.34 10.81 5.04
N THR A 95 16.18 10.36 3.81
CA THR A 95 16.19 8.94 3.48
C THR A 95 17.51 8.24 3.83
N ARG A 96 18.64 8.94 3.72
CA ARG A 96 19.93 8.35 4.08
C ARG A 96 20.07 8.09 5.58
N ALA A 97 19.64 9.04 6.39
CA ALA A 97 19.67 8.89 7.84
C ALA A 97 18.73 7.78 8.29
N VAL A 98 17.50 7.73 7.73
CA VAL A 98 16.53 6.69 8.03
C VAL A 98 17.05 5.31 7.61
N GLN A 99 17.65 5.19 6.42
CA GLN A 99 18.22 3.93 5.97
C GLN A 99 19.37 3.45 6.87
N ARG A 100 20.21 4.37 7.35
CA ARG A 100 21.31 4.01 8.26
C ARG A 100 20.77 3.44 9.56
N ILE A 101 19.79 4.11 10.17
CA ILE A 101 19.17 3.65 11.40
C ILE A 101 18.48 2.31 11.19
N ALA A 102 17.71 2.17 10.11
CA ALA A 102 17.03 0.94 9.74
C ALA A 102 18.03 -0.21 9.56
N PHE A 103 19.14 0.04 8.88
CA PHE A 103 20.19 -0.95 8.66
C PHE A 103 20.81 -1.40 10.00
N ASP A 104 21.16 -0.45 10.88
CA ASP A 104 21.75 -0.73 12.19
C ASP A 104 20.81 -1.54 13.09
N ARG A 105 19.50 -1.40 12.89
CA ARG A 105 18.47 -2.13 13.63
C ARG A 105 18.09 -3.47 13.00
N GLY A 106 18.62 -3.81 11.84
CA GLY A 106 18.25 -5.02 11.10
C GLY A 106 16.94 -4.92 10.36
N PHE A 107 16.43 -3.73 10.15
CA PHE A 107 15.18 -3.48 9.41
C PHE A 107 15.42 -3.46 7.89
N TYR A 108 15.87 -4.58 7.36
CA TYR A 108 16.32 -4.66 5.97
C TYR A 108 15.21 -4.46 4.96
N GLU A 109 13.98 -4.80 5.30
CA GLU A 109 12.83 -4.57 4.42
C GLU A 109 12.54 -3.08 4.25
N LEU A 110 12.70 -2.30 5.33
CA LEU A 110 12.59 -0.84 5.26
C LEU A 110 13.72 -0.24 4.41
N VAL A 111 14.94 -0.74 4.58
CA VAL A 111 16.09 -0.33 3.76
C VAL A 111 15.81 -0.58 2.28
N ASP A 112 15.35 -1.79 1.95
CA ASP A 112 15.04 -2.16 0.57
C ASP A 112 13.88 -1.34 -0.01
N PHE A 113 12.86 -1.06 0.78
CA PHE A 113 11.73 -0.24 0.36
C PHE A 113 12.19 1.18 0.00
N ILE A 114 13.00 1.82 0.84
CA ILE A 114 13.52 3.16 0.58
C ILE A 114 14.43 3.15 -0.65
N GLU A 115 15.28 2.15 -0.79
CA GLU A 115 16.20 2.02 -1.91
C GLU A 115 15.45 1.81 -3.22
N SER A 116 14.40 0.99 -3.21
CA SER A 116 13.64 0.65 -4.41
C SER A 116 12.73 1.78 -4.88
N ASP A 117 12.13 2.54 -3.96
CA ASP A 117 11.16 3.57 -4.30
C ASP A 117 11.12 4.69 -3.27
N ARG A 118 12.04 5.64 -3.44
CA ARG A 118 12.12 6.83 -2.57
C ARG A 118 10.88 7.72 -2.66
N ARG A 119 10.22 7.74 -3.82
CA ARG A 119 9.01 8.53 -4.00
C ARG A 119 7.85 7.96 -3.21
N ALA A 120 7.70 6.64 -3.22
CA ALA A 120 6.67 5.97 -2.42
C ALA A 120 6.93 6.18 -0.93
N TYR A 121 8.19 6.12 -0.49
CA TYR A 121 8.55 6.41 0.88
C TYR A 121 8.18 7.85 1.28
N ALA A 122 8.59 8.84 0.48
CA ALA A 122 8.29 10.25 0.75
C ALA A 122 6.78 10.49 0.79
N ARG A 123 6.03 9.88 -0.11
CA ARG A 123 4.57 9.98 -0.14
C ARG A 123 3.94 9.39 1.12
N LEU A 124 4.43 8.25 1.58
CA LEU A 124 3.97 7.62 2.80
C LEU A 124 4.16 8.52 4.03
N ILE A 125 5.29 9.22 4.11
CA ILE A 125 5.58 10.15 5.19
C ILE A 125 4.71 11.41 5.08
N LEU A 126 4.57 11.98 3.89
CA LEU A 126 3.87 13.25 3.68
C LEU A 126 2.36 13.14 3.81
N THR A 127 1.77 11.98 3.53
CA THR A 127 0.32 11.78 3.67
C THR A 127 -0.11 11.62 5.12
N GLY A 128 0.81 11.44 6.05
CA GLY A 128 0.48 11.27 7.46
C GLY A 128 -0.17 9.93 7.81
N GLU A 129 -0.18 8.99 6.89
CA GLU A 129 -0.76 7.66 7.11
C GLU A 129 -0.01 6.87 8.19
N MET A 130 1.18 7.32 8.49
CA MET A 130 2.05 6.78 9.54
C MET A 130 1.87 7.48 10.88
N GLY A 131 1.03 8.50 10.92
CA GLY A 131 0.84 9.36 12.08
C GLY A 131 0.22 8.72 13.30
#